data_80d3a99ebc931b9e4493e1c72c9a0915
#
_entry.id   80d3a99ebc931b9e4493e1c72c9a0915
#
_cell.length_a   1.000
_cell.length_b   1.000
_cell.length_c   1.000
_cell.angle_alpha   90.00
_cell.angle_beta   90.00
_cell.angle_gamma   90.00
#
_symmetry.space_group_name_H-M   'P 1'
#
loop_
_entity.id
_entity.type
_entity.pdbx_description
1 polymer ?
#
loop_
_entity_poly.entity_id
_entity_poly.type
_entity_poly.pdbx_seq_one_letter_code
_entity_poly.pdbx_strand_id
1 'polypeptide(L)'
;WRGMISGSEMRRGVKPGPASHVWLERLEKAPDEAARQAAWEGLARTNRLAFLRRFMGHRDFDIAAVMAPAFARFAEHPLLAPFCRPRAPRSFFHRFRYQLCITGYDHGSNFIAAIDSRSVLLAEEDGWQVFYSGRFLPWIHYIPVARYLTDIEQKLAWARAHPEECQAMSERARTEAAHLRDPAARRRLMSLILDGLAAAR
;
A
#
# COMPACT_ATOMS: atom_id res chain seq x y z
N TRP A 1 0.06 0.63 -9.25
CA TRP A 1 -0.32 -0.12 -8.05
C TRP A 1 -1.46 -1.07 -8.34
N ARG A 2 -1.34 -2.32 -7.87
CA ARG A 2 -2.38 -3.35 -7.90
C ARG A 2 -2.46 -3.97 -6.51
N GLY A 3 -3.46 -3.64 -5.76
CA GLY A 3 -3.59 -4.12 -4.39
C GLY A 3 -5.02 -4.39 -3.97
N MET A 4 -5.18 -5.19 -2.91
CA MET A 4 -6.50 -5.42 -2.32
C MET A 4 -7.07 -4.11 -1.78
N ILE A 5 -8.39 -3.94 -1.83
CA ILE A 5 -9.06 -2.79 -1.20
C ILE A 5 -9.11 -2.90 0.34
N SER A 6 -8.26 -3.76 0.91
CA SER A 6 -8.11 -3.88 2.36
C SER A 6 -7.56 -2.58 2.93
N GLY A 7 -8.34 -1.92 3.75
CA GLY A 7 -7.99 -0.64 4.36
C GLY A 7 -9.09 -0.20 5.30
N SER A 8 -8.93 0.97 5.89
CA SER A 8 -9.89 1.51 6.84
C SER A 8 -10.41 2.85 6.36
N GLU A 9 -11.59 3.22 6.85
CA GLU A 9 -12.16 4.53 6.61
C GLU A 9 -11.22 5.62 7.12
N MET A 10 -10.95 6.60 6.26
CA MET A 10 -10.12 7.75 6.60
C MET A 10 -10.84 8.63 7.62
N ARG A 11 -10.18 8.90 8.75
CA ARG A 11 -10.65 9.81 9.78
C ARG A 11 -9.54 10.72 10.25
N ARG A 12 -9.89 11.93 10.61
CA ARG A 12 -8.98 12.82 11.34
C ARG A 12 -8.85 12.29 12.78
N GLY A 13 -7.60 12.13 13.26
CA GLY A 13 -7.31 11.63 14.60
C GLY A 13 -6.64 10.25 14.62
N VAL A 14 -6.50 9.69 15.82
CA VAL A 14 -5.62 8.53 16.09
C VAL A 14 -6.21 7.19 15.67
N LYS A 15 -7.54 7.05 15.66
CA LYS A 15 -8.20 5.77 15.36
C LYS A 15 -8.81 5.78 13.95
N PRO A 16 -8.43 4.83 13.11
CA PRO A 16 -9.10 4.66 11.82
C PRO A 16 -10.57 4.27 12.03
N GLY A 17 -11.40 4.57 11.04
CA GLY A 17 -12.80 4.12 11.01
C GLY A 17 -12.95 2.65 10.66
N PRO A 18 -14.18 2.18 10.39
CA PRO A 18 -14.46 0.80 10.03
C PRO A 18 -13.62 0.32 8.84
N ALA A 19 -13.24 -0.94 8.90
CA ALA A 19 -12.45 -1.58 7.85
C ALA A 19 -13.31 -1.85 6.59
N SER A 20 -12.66 -1.92 5.43
CA SER A 20 -13.34 -2.10 4.15
C SER A 20 -14.20 -3.37 4.08
N HIS A 21 -13.80 -4.48 4.74
CA HIS A 21 -14.61 -5.69 4.76
C HIS A 21 -15.96 -5.50 5.46
N VAL A 22 -16.01 -4.67 6.51
CA VAL A 22 -17.26 -4.33 7.20
C VAL A 22 -18.23 -3.61 6.25
N TRP A 23 -17.72 -2.70 5.44
CA TRP A 23 -18.51 -2.00 4.45
C TRP A 23 -18.95 -2.89 3.29
N LEU A 24 -18.09 -3.82 2.84
CA LEU A 24 -18.46 -4.82 1.82
C LEU A 24 -19.58 -5.73 2.29
N GLU A 25 -19.52 -6.22 3.54
CA GLU A 25 -20.59 -7.00 4.11
C GLU A 25 -21.91 -6.23 4.25
N ARG A 26 -21.83 -4.96 4.64
CA ARG A 26 -23.02 -4.07 4.70
C ARG A 26 -23.60 -3.84 3.31
N LEU A 27 -22.74 -3.64 2.29
CA LEU A 27 -23.17 -3.48 0.90
C LEU A 27 -23.91 -4.72 0.39
N GLU A 28 -23.41 -5.90 0.71
CA GLU A 28 -24.00 -7.18 0.31
C GLU A 28 -25.35 -7.45 1.01
N LYS A 29 -25.43 -7.10 2.30
CA LYS A 29 -26.60 -7.36 3.14
C LYS A 29 -27.61 -6.19 3.17
N ALA A 30 -27.41 -5.15 2.37
CA ALA A 30 -28.25 -3.97 2.38
C ALA A 30 -29.71 -4.31 2.05
N PRO A 31 -30.68 -4.02 2.94
CA PRO A 31 -32.08 -4.38 2.73
C PRO A 31 -32.77 -3.49 1.71
N ASP A 32 -32.26 -2.28 1.48
CA ASP A 32 -32.82 -1.28 0.60
C ASP A 32 -31.75 -0.39 -0.04
N GLU A 33 -32.15 0.49 -0.93
CA GLU A 33 -31.23 1.39 -1.65
C GLU A 33 -30.55 2.39 -0.71
N ALA A 34 -31.23 2.89 0.31
CA ALA A 34 -30.65 3.84 1.26
C ALA A 34 -29.50 3.19 2.07
N ALA A 35 -29.70 1.96 2.55
CA ALA A 35 -28.68 1.17 3.24
C ALA A 35 -27.51 0.84 2.30
N ARG A 36 -27.80 0.52 1.02
CA ARG A 36 -26.77 0.26 -0.01
C ARG A 36 -25.92 1.49 -0.27
N GLN A 37 -26.58 2.65 -0.43
CA GLN A 37 -25.88 3.93 -0.64
C GLN A 37 -25.00 4.29 0.57
N ALA A 38 -25.52 4.14 1.80
CA ALA A 38 -24.74 4.38 3.01
C ALA A 38 -23.52 3.47 3.13
N ALA A 39 -23.67 2.18 2.79
CA ALA A 39 -22.55 1.22 2.78
C ALA A 39 -21.51 1.58 1.72
N TRP A 40 -21.94 1.96 0.53
CA TRP A 40 -21.06 2.43 -0.54
C TRP A 40 -20.29 3.69 -0.13
N GLU A 41 -20.92 4.68 0.45
CA GLU A 41 -20.27 5.90 0.92
C GLU A 41 -19.22 5.61 1.98
N GLY A 42 -19.52 4.69 2.91
CA GLY A 42 -18.56 4.23 3.91
C GLY A 42 -17.34 3.55 3.27
N LEU A 43 -17.60 2.63 2.34
CA LEU A 43 -16.55 1.94 1.58
C LEU A 43 -15.70 2.91 0.77
N ALA A 44 -16.35 3.87 0.10
CA ALA A 44 -15.72 4.86 -0.74
C ALA A 44 -14.78 5.82 0.02
N ARG A 45 -14.95 5.94 1.34
CA ARG A 45 -14.05 6.69 2.23
C ARG A 45 -12.89 5.86 2.76
N THR A 46 -12.80 4.56 2.46
CA THR A 46 -11.61 3.79 2.82
C THR A 46 -10.40 4.26 2.02
N ASN A 47 -9.21 4.30 2.65
CA ASN A 47 -8.03 4.94 2.08
C ASN A 47 -7.69 4.46 0.65
N ARG A 48 -7.69 3.16 0.41
CA ARG A 48 -7.34 2.60 -0.91
C ARG A 48 -8.41 2.85 -1.96
N LEU A 49 -9.70 2.74 -1.60
CA LEU A 49 -10.76 3.02 -2.57
C LEU A 49 -10.91 4.51 -2.84
N ALA A 50 -10.73 5.36 -1.84
CA ALA A 50 -10.69 6.81 -2.03
C ALA A 50 -9.57 7.21 -3.01
N PHE A 51 -8.38 6.61 -2.88
CA PHE A 51 -7.28 6.81 -3.81
C PHE A 51 -7.63 6.35 -5.23
N LEU A 52 -8.21 5.16 -5.38
CA LEU A 52 -8.65 4.66 -6.68
C LEU A 52 -9.69 5.57 -7.32
N ARG A 53 -10.68 6.03 -6.57
CA ARG A 53 -11.70 6.94 -7.06
C ARG A 53 -11.14 8.28 -7.55
N ARG A 54 -10.11 8.77 -6.86
CA ARG A 54 -9.46 10.04 -7.23
C ARG A 54 -8.61 9.92 -8.49
N PHE A 55 -7.88 8.81 -8.66
CA PHE A 55 -6.83 8.71 -9.66
C PHE A 55 -7.04 7.64 -10.74
N MET A 56 -8.17 6.89 -10.71
CA MET A 56 -8.46 5.93 -11.77
C MET A 56 -8.66 6.65 -13.09
N GLY A 57 -7.94 6.22 -14.13
CA GLY A 57 -7.92 6.88 -15.41
C GLY A 57 -7.03 8.12 -15.53
N HIS A 58 -6.41 8.57 -14.44
CA HIS A 58 -5.42 9.64 -14.50
C HIS A 58 -4.16 9.16 -15.23
N ARG A 59 -3.67 9.94 -16.20
CA ARG A 59 -2.56 9.58 -17.10
C ARG A 59 -1.26 9.15 -16.40
N ASP A 60 -1.04 9.61 -15.18
CA ASP A 60 0.17 9.37 -14.40
C ASP A 60 0.09 8.09 -13.55
N PHE A 61 -1.10 7.49 -13.43
CA PHE A 61 -1.32 6.38 -12.51
C PHE A 61 -1.87 5.15 -13.23
N ASP A 62 -1.10 4.08 -13.27
CA ASP A 62 -1.60 2.75 -13.59
C ASP A 62 -1.95 2.03 -12.27
N ILE A 63 -3.21 2.13 -11.87
CA ILE A 63 -3.71 1.65 -10.57
C ILE A 63 -4.96 0.81 -10.74
N ALA A 64 -5.16 -0.16 -9.86
CA ALA A 64 -6.44 -0.87 -9.73
C ALA A 64 -6.55 -1.63 -8.42
N ALA A 65 -7.78 -1.95 -8.06
CA ALA A 65 -8.08 -2.93 -7.02
C ALA A 65 -7.89 -4.35 -7.51
N VAL A 66 -7.45 -5.21 -6.60
CA VAL A 66 -7.47 -6.67 -6.78
C VAL A 66 -8.30 -7.22 -5.62
N MET A 67 -9.31 -8.01 -5.90
CA MET A 67 -10.10 -8.62 -4.85
C MET A 67 -9.37 -9.81 -4.24
N ALA A 68 -9.44 -9.93 -2.90
CA ALA A 68 -9.01 -11.15 -2.22
C ALA A 68 -9.96 -12.32 -2.55
N PRO A 69 -9.50 -13.58 -2.51
CA PRO A 69 -10.36 -14.72 -2.84
C PRO A 69 -11.71 -14.73 -2.11
N ALA A 70 -11.73 -14.42 -0.82
CA ALA A 70 -12.95 -14.35 -0.03
C ALA A 70 -13.95 -13.27 -0.49
N PHE A 71 -13.49 -12.27 -1.23
CA PHE A 71 -14.27 -11.15 -1.74
C PHE A 71 -14.32 -11.11 -3.28
N ALA A 72 -13.92 -12.19 -3.96
CA ALA A 72 -13.83 -12.23 -5.43
C ALA A 72 -15.14 -11.83 -6.12
N ARG A 73 -16.29 -12.21 -5.55
CA ARG A 73 -17.62 -11.86 -6.05
C ARG A 73 -17.87 -10.36 -6.19
N PHE A 74 -17.17 -9.53 -5.41
CA PHE A 74 -17.30 -8.08 -5.51
C PHE A 74 -16.55 -7.48 -6.69
N ALA A 75 -15.69 -8.23 -7.37
CA ALA A 75 -14.99 -7.74 -8.56
C ALA A 75 -15.94 -7.40 -9.71
N GLU A 76 -17.11 -8.05 -9.76
CA GLU A 76 -18.14 -7.84 -10.77
C GLU A 76 -19.29 -6.94 -10.27
N HIS A 77 -19.25 -6.53 -9.00
CA HIS A 77 -20.26 -5.63 -8.45
C HIS A 77 -20.23 -4.28 -9.17
N PRO A 78 -21.38 -3.74 -9.64
CA PRO A 78 -21.43 -2.55 -10.52
C PRO A 78 -20.63 -1.34 -9.99
N LEU A 79 -20.67 -1.10 -8.66
CA LEU A 79 -19.94 -0.01 -8.02
C LEU A 79 -18.43 -0.25 -7.91
N LEU A 80 -17.96 -1.48 -8.00
CA LEU A 80 -16.56 -1.85 -7.78
C LEU A 80 -15.85 -2.30 -9.06
N ALA A 81 -16.57 -2.90 -9.99
CA ALA A 81 -16.03 -3.41 -11.25
C ALA A 81 -15.17 -2.38 -12.02
N PRO A 82 -15.51 -1.09 -12.08
CA PRO A 82 -14.68 -0.09 -12.75
C PRO A 82 -13.25 0.00 -12.17
N PHE A 83 -13.09 -0.26 -10.87
CA PHE A 83 -11.82 -0.17 -10.17
C PHE A 83 -11.03 -1.48 -10.16
N CYS A 84 -11.67 -2.61 -10.47
CA CYS A 84 -11.08 -3.93 -10.36
C CYS A 84 -10.29 -4.33 -11.60
N ARG A 85 -9.19 -5.06 -11.37
CA ARG A 85 -8.40 -5.71 -12.42
C ARG A 85 -7.88 -7.05 -11.88
N PRO A 86 -7.55 -8.01 -12.75
CA PRO A 86 -6.88 -9.24 -12.35
C PRO A 86 -5.56 -8.96 -11.64
N ARG A 87 -5.15 -9.91 -10.79
CA ARG A 87 -3.86 -9.85 -10.13
C ARG A 87 -2.73 -9.88 -11.16
N ALA A 88 -1.77 -8.98 -11.02
CA ALA A 88 -0.60 -8.91 -11.88
C ALA A 88 0.60 -9.66 -11.25
N PRO A 89 1.45 -10.34 -12.05
CA PRO A 89 2.69 -10.94 -11.57
C PRO A 89 3.69 -9.84 -11.17
N ARG A 90 4.72 -10.19 -10.38
CA ARG A 90 5.76 -9.24 -9.96
C ARG A 90 6.45 -8.55 -11.12
N SER A 91 6.72 -9.27 -12.20
CA SER A 91 7.36 -8.74 -13.41
C SER A 91 6.59 -7.60 -14.06
N PHE A 92 5.27 -7.58 -13.90
CA PHE A 92 4.44 -6.47 -14.36
C PHE A 92 4.87 -5.13 -13.78
N PHE A 93 5.31 -5.10 -12.52
CA PHE A 93 5.66 -3.87 -11.82
C PHE A 93 7.06 -3.35 -12.20
N HIS A 94 7.94 -4.21 -12.73
CA HIS A 94 9.31 -3.82 -13.09
C HIS A 94 9.39 -2.86 -14.29
N ARG A 95 8.30 -2.67 -15.03
CA ARG A 95 8.21 -1.72 -16.14
C ARG A 95 7.95 -0.27 -15.69
N PHE A 96 7.57 -0.07 -14.42
CA PHE A 96 7.26 1.25 -13.90
C PHE A 96 8.46 1.87 -13.22
N ARG A 97 8.74 3.13 -13.55
CA ARG A 97 9.78 3.91 -12.89
C ARG A 97 9.50 4.14 -11.41
N TYR A 98 8.22 4.31 -11.08
CA TYR A 98 7.73 4.55 -9.73
C TYR A 98 6.77 3.45 -9.31
N GLN A 99 6.92 2.97 -8.09
CA GLN A 99 5.96 2.05 -7.47
C GLN A 99 5.38 2.69 -6.22
N LEU A 100 4.14 2.35 -5.90
CA LEU A 100 3.43 2.91 -4.76
C LEU A 100 3.12 1.82 -3.74
N CYS A 101 3.46 2.08 -2.47
CA CYS A 101 3.05 1.29 -1.33
C CYS A 101 2.00 2.06 -0.53
N ILE A 102 0.78 1.54 -0.48
CA ILE A 102 -0.35 2.11 0.26
C ILE A 102 -0.65 1.20 1.45
N THR A 103 -0.73 1.79 2.62
CA THR A 103 -1.12 1.11 3.86
C THR A 103 -2.49 0.45 3.72
N GLY A 104 -2.62 -0.74 4.30
CA GLY A 104 -3.89 -1.47 4.43
C GLY A 104 -4.42 -1.39 5.85
N TYR A 105 -4.68 -2.56 6.42
CA TYR A 105 -4.98 -2.70 7.87
C TYR A 105 -3.71 -2.57 8.71
N ASP A 106 -2.58 -2.86 8.10
CA ASP A 106 -1.23 -2.84 8.62
C ASP A 106 -0.28 -2.20 7.61
N HIS A 107 1.01 -2.32 7.85
CA HIS A 107 2.04 -1.87 6.90
C HIS A 107 1.89 -2.59 5.53
N GLY A 108 2.08 -1.86 4.45
CA GLY A 108 1.89 -2.39 3.10
C GLY A 108 2.86 -3.52 2.75
N SER A 109 2.37 -4.74 2.68
CA SER A 109 3.17 -5.97 2.44
C SER A 109 3.97 -5.96 1.13
N ASN A 110 3.63 -5.09 0.17
CA ASN A 110 4.38 -4.91 -1.07
C ASN A 110 5.64 -4.04 -0.90
N PHE A 111 5.87 -3.43 0.26
CA PHE A 111 7.00 -2.53 0.52
C PHE A 111 8.34 -3.20 0.16
N ILE A 112 8.64 -4.37 0.77
CA ILE A 112 9.91 -5.08 0.53
C ILE A 112 10.09 -5.46 -0.94
N ALA A 113 9.02 -5.91 -1.60
CA ALA A 113 9.11 -6.31 -3.01
C ALA A 113 9.34 -5.11 -3.94
N ALA A 114 8.78 -3.95 -3.59
CA ALA A 114 8.92 -2.73 -4.37
C ALA A 114 10.27 -2.06 -4.14
N ILE A 115 10.74 -1.99 -2.88
CA ILE A 115 12.00 -1.34 -2.52
C ILE A 115 13.21 -2.14 -3.00
N ASP A 116 13.09 -3.46 -3.17
CA ASP A 116 14.13 -4.31 -3.75
C ASP A 116 14.12 -4.31 -5.29
N SER A 117 13.28 -3.50 -5.91
CA SER A 117 13.21 -3.36 -7.36
C SER A 117 14.11 -2.23 -7.88
N ARG A 118 14.17 -2.04 -9.20
CA ARG A 118 14.82 -0.89 -9.82
C ARG A 118 13.92 0.36 -9.87
N SER A 119 12.70 0.24 -9.41
CA SER A 119 11.77 1.37 -9.33
C SER A 119 12.05 2.20 -8.07
N VAL A 120 11.72 3.46 -8.13
CA VAL A 120 11.67 4.30 -6.93
C VAL A 120 10.36 4.03 -6.20
N LEU A 121 10.44 3.71 -4.92
CA LEU A 121 9.27 3.49 -4.11
C LEU A 121 8.74 4.82 -3.56
N LEU A 122 7.45 5.07 -3.75
CA LEU A 122 6.69 6.06 -2.99
C LEU A 122 5.89 5.29 -1.93
N ALA A 123 6.15 5.53 -0.66
CA ALA A 123 5.52 4.79 0.43
C ALA A 123 4.76 5.72 1.37
N GLU A 124 3.52 5.34 1.68
CA GLU A 124 2.70 6.04 2.67
C GLU A 124 3.32 5.92 4.06
N GLU A 125 3.49 7.05 4.75
CA GLU A 125 3.93 7.12 6.14
C GLU A 125 2.78 6.70 7.05
N ASP A 126 2.82 5.45 7.50
CA ASP A 126 1.71 4.80 8.19
C ASP A 126 1.89 4.67 9.71
N GLY A 127 3.11 4.93 10.20
CA GLY A 127 3.45 4.85 11.62
C GLY A 127 3.64 3.42 12.16
N TRP A 128 3.51 2.39 11.32
CA TRP A 128 3.74 1.02 11.73
C TRP A 128 5.21 0.72 11.99
N GLN A 129 5.48 -0.02 13.05
CA GLN A 129 6.79 -0.59 13.33
C GLN A 129 6.82 -2.05 12.90
N VAL A 130 7.75 -2.40 12.02
CA VAL A 130 7.97 -3.76 11.52
C VAL A 130 9.44 -4.14 11.71
N PHE A 131 9.79 -5.42 11.57
CA PHE A 131 11.14 -5.93 11.88
C PHE A 131 12.27 -5.26 11.07
N TYR A 132 11.95 -4.57 9.99
CA TYR A 132 12.91 -3.79 9.19
C TYR A 132 12.74 -2.26 9.34
N SER A 133 11.90 -1.79 10.25
CA SER A 133 11.80 -0.35 10.56
C SER A 133 13.16 0.19 11.00
N GLY A 134 13.51 1.38 10.51
CA GLY A 134 14.82 1.99 10.75
C GLY A 134 15.93 1.57 9.77
N ARG A 135 15.75 0.49 9.00
CA ARG A 135 16.69 0.13 7.92
C ARG A 135 16.43 0.94 6.65
N PHE A 136 15.18 1.14 6.31
CA PHE A 136 14.78 1.97 5.17
C PHE A 136 14.33 3.34 5.66
N LEU A 137 15.12 4.35 5.32
CA LEU A 137 14.90 5.71 5.77
C LEU A 137 14.23 6.54 4.68
N PRO A 138 13.25 7.40 5.04
CA PRO A 138 12.62 8.32 4.09
C PRO A 138 13.65 9.26 3.46
N TRP A 139 13.47 9.60 2.19
CA TRP A 139 14.36 10.41 1.37
C TRP A 139 15.76 9.83 1.10
N ILE A 140 16.11 8.72 1.75
CA ILE A 140 17.37 8.00 1.52
C ILE A 140 17.11 6.76 0.65
N HIS A 141 16.06 6.00 0.97
CA HIS A 141 15.74 4.73 0.33
C HIS A 141 14.40 4.75 -0.39
N TYR A 142 13.50 5.68 -0.05
CA TYR A 142 12.18 5.84 -0.67
C TYR A 142 11.68 7.27 -0.49
N ILE A 143 10.69 7.65 -1.30
CA ILE A 143 9.99 8.93 -1.18
C ILE A 143 8.83 8.76 -0.20
N PRO A 144 8.84 9.43 0.95
CA PRO A 144 7.73 9.38 1.89
C PRO A 144 6.52 10.15 1.35
N VAL A 145 5.35 9.54 1.46
CA VAL A 145 4.07 10.15 1.09
C VAL A 145 3.23 10.29 2.35
N ALA A 146 2.62 11.44 2.53
CA ALA A 146 1.81 11.72 3.70
C ALA A 146 0.64 10.72 3.83
N ARG A 147 0.19 10.54 5.07
CA ARG A 147 -0.96 9.68 5.39
C ARG A 147 -2.15 9.98 4.47
N TYR A 148 -2.80 8.92 3.98
CA TYR A 148 -3.89 8.98 3.00
C TYR A 148 -3.50 9.59 1.64
N LEU A 149 -2.20 9.61 1.33
CA LEU A 149 -1.66 10.03 0.04
C LEU A 149 -2.02 11.49 -0.32
N THR A 150 -2.13 12.36 0.68
CA THR A 150 -2.61 13.73 0.50
C THR A 150 -1.66 14.60 -0.32
N ASP A 151 -0.37 14.25 -0.38
CA ASP A 151 0.68 14.97 -1.12
C ASP A 151 1.28 14.19 -2.29
N ILE A 152 0.62 13.10 -2.73
CA ILE A 152 1.15 12.18 -3.76
C ILE A 152 1.51 12.89 -5.07
N GLU A 153 0.72 13.85 -5.51
CA GLU A 153 0.97 14.60 -6.75
C GLU A 153 2.22 15.48 -6.62
N GLN A 154 2.41 16.13 -5.48
CA GLN A 154 3.60 16.92 -5.18
C GLN A 154 4.85 16.01 -5.14
N LYS A 155 4.77 14.85 -4.48
CA LYS A 155 5.87 13.88 -4.41
C LYS A 155 6.24 13.32 -5.79
N LEU A 156 5.25 13.06 -6.62
CA LEU A 156 5.48 12.61 -7.99
C LEU A 156 6.10 13.71 -8.86
N ALA A 157 5.66 14.95 -8.70
CA ALA A 157 6.26 16.09 -9.39
C ALA A 157 7.73 16.28 -8.98
N TRP A 158 8.03 16.20 -7.68
CA TRP A 158 9.41 16.23 -7.18
C TRP A 158 10.25 15.10 -7.79
N ALA A 159 9.76 13.86 -7.76
CA ALA A 159 10.48 12.71 -8.31
C ALA A 159 10.81 12.86 -9.81
N ARG A 160 9.95 13.50 -10.57
CA ARG A 160 10.17 13.80 -11.98
C ARG A 160 11.22 14.87 -12.22
N ALA A 161 11.28 15.85 -11.33
CA ALA A 161 12.27 16.95 -11.38
C ALA A 161 13.67 16.49 -10.90
N HIS A 162 13.77 15.38 -10.15
CA HIS A 162 15.01 14.91 -9.53
C HIS A 162 15.34 13.45 -9.92
N PRO A 163 15.55 13.17 -11.22
CA PRO A 163 15.77 11.80 -11.71
C PRO A 163 17.03 11.13 -11.17
N GLU A 164 18.10 11.90 -10.94
CA GLU A 164 19.38 11.39 -10.45
C GLU A 164 19.29 11.01 -8.97
N GLU A 165 18.67 11.83 -8.15
CA GLU A 165 18.41 11.52 -6.74
C GLU A 165 17.50 10.29 -6.60
N CYS A 166 16.51 10.17 -7.47
CA CYS A 166 15.64 9.01 -7.53
C CYS A 166 16.41 7.73 -7.88
N GLN A 167 17.34 7.80 -8.83
CA GLN A 167 18.19 6.67 -9.18
C GLN A 167 19.09 6.27 -7.99
N ALA A 168 19.79 7.23 -7.42
CA ALA A 168 20.66 6.99 -6.26
C ALA A 168 19.88 6.42 -5.06
N MET A 169 18.65 6.90 -4.83
CA MET A 169 17.73 6.37 -3.83
C MET A 169 17.39 4.90 -4.07
N SER A 170 17.03 4.53 -5.30
CA SER A 170 16.73 3.15 -5.68
C SER A 170 17.95 2.23 -5.52
N GLU A 171 19.15 2.70 -5.84
CA GLU A 171 20.40 1.94 -5.67
C GLU A 171 20.71 1.69 -4.20
N ARG A 172 20.63 2.70 -3.34
CA ARG A 172 20.77 2.55 -1.88
C ARG A 172 19.74 1.59 -1.30
N ALA A 173 18.47 1.73 -1.71
CA ALA A 173 17.39 0.86 -1.29
C ALA A 173 17.66 -0.62 -1.61
N ARG A 174 18.13 -0.91 -2.81
CA ARG A 174 18.47 -2.27 -3.24
C ARG A 174 19.69 -2.83 -2.51
N THR A 175 20.68 -2.00 -2.23
CA THR A 175 21.85 -2.39 -1.42
C THR A 175 21.40 -2.81 -0.02
N GLU A 176 20.55 -2.01 0.61
CA GLU A 176 20.00 -2.34 1.93
C GLU A 176 19.09 -3.58 1.89
N ALA A 177 18.24 -3.71 0.86
CA ALA A 177 17.36 -4.86 0.68
C ALA A 177 18.14 -6.17 0.45
N ALA A 178 19.37 -6.12 -0.05
CA ALA A 178 20.21 -7.30 -0.23
C ALA A 178 20.44 -8.04 1.09
N HIS A 179 20.55 -7.33 2.21
CA HIS A 179 20.67 -7.94 3.54
C HIS A 179 19.43 -8.75 3.93
N LEU A 180 18.24 -8.34 3.49
CA LEU A 180 17.00 -9.06 3.76
C LEU A 180 16.78 -10.25 2.81
N ARG A 181 17.50 -10.30 1.68
CA ARG A 181 17.48 -11.46 0.77
C ARG A 181 18.29 -12.64 1.30
N ASP A 182 19.33 -12.39 2.10
CA ASP A 182 20.15 -13.44 2.68
C ASP A 182 19.38 -14.25 3.74
N PRO A 183 19.14 -15.55 3.52
CA PRO A 183 18.43 -16.37 4.49
C PRO A 183 19.15 -16.51 5.84
N ALA A 184 20.48 -16.45 5.84
CA ALA A 184 21.25 -16.54 7.07
C ALA A 184 21.12 -15.25 7.89
N ALA A 185 21.17 -14.08 7.25
CA ALA A 185 20.93 -12.81 7.91
C ALA A 185 19.51 -12.72 8.50
N ARG A 186 18.49 -13.20 7.76
CA ARG A 186 17.11 -13.25 8.29
C ARG A 186 16.99 -14.18 9.50
N ARG A 187 17.61 -15.37 9.48
CA ARG A 187 17.59 -16.27 10.63
C ARG A 187 18.25 -15.63 11.86
N ARG A 188 19.41 -14.99 11.70
CA ARG A 188 20.06 -14.25 12.79
C ARG A 188 19.17 -13.15 13.36
N LEU A 189 18.52 -12.36 12.49
CA LEU A 189 17.60 -11.31 12.93
C LEU A 189 16.43 -11.88 13.72
N MET A 190 15.82 -12.98 13.24
CA MET A 190 14.73 -13.65 13.95
C MET A 190 15.16 -14.20 15.30
N SER A 191 16.36 -14.80 15.39
CA SER A 191 16.92 -15.25 16.68
C SER A 191 17.04 -14.09 17.66
N LEU A 192 17.63 -12.97 17.25
CA LEU A 192 17.77 -11.77 18.10
C LEU A 192 16.42 -11.22 18.59
N ILE A 193 15.39 -11.24 17.73
CA ILE A 193 14.04 -10.82 18.13
C ILE A 193 13.46 -11.76 19.19
N LEU A 194 13.60 -13.07 19.00
CA LEU A 194 13.10 -14.08 19.94
C LEU A 194 13.84 -14.02 21.28
N ASP A 195 15.17 -13.86 21.25
CA ASP A 195 15.99 -13.71 22.44
C ASP A 195 15.62 -12.44 23.23
N GLY A 196 15.41 -11.32 22.51
CA GLY A 196 14.93 -10.06 23.13
C GLY A 196 13.56 -10.20 23.77
N LEU A 197 12.62 -10.90 23.12
CA LEU A 197 11.30 -11.17 23.68
C LEU A 197 11.36 -12.10 24.90
N ALA A 198 12.28 -13.07 24.92
CA ALA A 198 12.47 -13.97 26.05
C ALA A 198 13.08 -13.22 27.26
N ALA A 199 14.02 -12.30 27.02
CA ALA A 199 14.64 -11.49 28.05
C ALA A 199 13.71 -10.41 28.65
N ALA A 200 12.64 -10.04 27.94
CA ALA A 200 11.67 -9.03 28.39
C ALA A 200 10.53 -9.60 29.25
N ARG A 201 10.52 -10.91 29.53
CA ARG A 201 9.58 -11.61 30.43
C ARG A 201 10.15 -11.76 31.84
#